data_291edab35a05293b1e69192d8f4cfb57
#
_entry.id   291edab35a05293b1e69192d8f4cfb57
#
_cell.length_a   1.000
_cell.length_b   1.000
_cell.length_c   1.000
_cell.angle_alpha   90.00
_cell.angle_beta   90.00
_cell.angle_gamma   90.00
#
_symmetry.space_group_name_H-M   'P 1'
#
loop_
_entity.id
_entity.type
_entity.pdbx_description
1 polymer ?
#
loop_
_entity_poly.entity_id
_entity_poly.type
_entity_poly.pdbx_seq_one_letter_code
_entity_poly.pdbx_strand_id
1 'polypeptide(L)'
;MYNYRLSILVLISAALITISLFISQPLRASTKELETNNLPIVLDPTLKVEVVVKGLDKPTQMAFLGNDDFLVLEKNQGTVRRVINNTLLNEPVIDVKVATAVERGLLGLAISKNHYASDNKGNGENNNSTKIFLFFTESKEDGNDHCPHITYCVPGNDPLGNRLYSYDLEGNHAVNPHLLLDLPATPGADHIGGVIKIGPDKNLYLVSGDGDSCSDISSNYKIIYRCKGNNLEGSVLKSQTSNIHNGSFPTGRGGILRITQDGDVVGNPILGNKDPLDKYYAYGIRNSFGMDFDPITGKLWDTENGAGFGDEINLVEPGFNSGWLKIQGMWPVPDYNPVPNHNGYFYKDLKFNAHDLVDFNGKGIYSDPELVWNETTAPTALLFFNSDKLGRQYENDLFVGDVDFGRIYHFELNKDRTGLDLHGVLADKIVNNRNEILDTIFAKQFGKITDMRVGPDGYLYVLSYVDGTVYRIVPNAK
;
A
#
# COMPACT_ATOMS: atom_id res chain seq x y z
N MET A 1 -32.27 71.56 -9.41
CA MET A 1 -32.10 72.28 -10.69
C MET A 1 -31.93 71.30 -11.80
N TYR A 2 -32.98 71.32 -12.65
CA TYR A 2 -33.00 71.03 -14.10
C TYR A 2 -32.36 69.78 -14.67
N ASN A 3 -33.16 68.78 -15.11
CA ASN A 3 -33.81 68.65 -16.43
C ASN A 3 -32.83 68.26 -17.57
N TYR A 4 -33.02 67.34 -18.52
CA TYR A 4 -34.09 66.86 -19.37
C TYR A 4 -33.65 65.53 -20.01
N ARG A 5 -34.49 64.49 -20.11
CA ARG A 5 -35.20 63.93 -21.26
C ARG A 5 -34.50 63.95 -22.64
N LEU A 6 -34.41 62.75 -23.27
CA LEU A 6 -35.20 62.49 -24.49
C LEU A 6 -35.16 61.00 -24.91
N SER A 7 -36.33 60.48 -25.11
CA SER A 7 -36.63 59.21 -25.78
C SER A 7 -36.59 59.42 -27.29
N ILE A 8 -36.17 58.40 -28.07
CA ILE A 8 -36.59 58.24 -29.47
C ILE A 8 -36.89 56.75 -29.70
N LEU A 9 -38.16 56.48 -29.94
CA LEU A 9 -38.67 55.27 -30.61
C LEU A 9 -38.47 55.43 -32.13
N VAL A 10 -38.03 54.39 -32.80
CA VAL A 10 -38.31 54.20 -34.24
C VAL A 10 -38.64 52.74 -34.46
N LEU A 11 -39.92 52.51 -34.77
CA LEU A 11 -40.45 51.36 -35.45
C LEU A 11 -40.13 51.45 -36.94
N ILE A 12 -39.74 50.34 -37.60
CA ILE A 12 -40.06 50.07 -39.02
C ILE A 12 -40.00 48.56 -39.29
N SER A 13 -41.12 48.02 -39.57
CA SER A 13 -41.62 47.07 -40.60
C SER A 13 -40.90 45.73 -40.84
N ALA A 14 -41.77 44.75 -40.73
CA ALA A 14 -41.60 43.33 -41.16
C ALA A 14 -41.33 43.20 -42.68
N ALA A 15 -40.40 42.33 -43.01
CA ALA A 15 -40.37 41.68 -44.31
C ALA A 15 -40.18 40.19 -44.07
N LEU A 16 -41.19 39.42 -44.35
CA LEU A 16 -41.21 37.96 -44.43
C LEU A 16 -40.31 37.55 -45.60
N ILE A 17 -39.21 36.87 -45.27
CA ILE A 17 -38.48 35.99 -46.21
C ILE A 17 -38.47 34.60 -45.60
N THR A 18 -39.29 33.73 -46.15
CA THR A 18 -39.25 32.29 -45.94
C THR A 18 -37.98 31.74 -46.60
N ILE A 19 -36.98 31.50 -45.78
CA ILE A 19 -35.83 30.68 -46.21
C ILE A 19 -35.99 29.32 -45.50
N SER A 20 -36.16 28.30 -46.31
CA SER A 20 -36.18 26.90 -45.94
C SER A 20 -34.84 26.56 -45.22
N LEU A 21 -34.89 26.45 -43.92
CA LEU A 21 -33.76 25.90 -43.12
C LEU A 21 -33.77 24.38 -43.32
N PHE A 22 -32.96 23.89 -44.23
CA PHE A 22 -32.41 22.56 -44.13
C PHE A 22 -31.58 22.51 -42.85
N ILE A 23 -32.12 21.97 -41.80
CA ILE A 23 -31.39 21.60 -40.60
C ILE A 23 -30.52 20.42 -41.02
N SER A 24 -29.31 20.69 -41.45
CA SER A 24 -28.24 19.71 -41.46
C SER A 24 -27.97 19.38 -40.00
N GLN A 25 -28.51 18.24 -39.52
CA GLN A 25 -28.00 17.62 -38.29
C GLN A 25 -26.49 17.46 -38.47
N PRO A 26 -25.68 17.93 -37.50
CA PRO A 26 -24.28 17.53 -37.52
C PRO A 26 -24.26 16.01 -37.37
N LEU A 27 -23.74 15.31 -38.36
CA LEU A 27 -23.25 13.94 -38.16
C LEU A 27 -22.42 13.98 -36.88
N ARG A 28 -22.97 13.45 -35.81
CA ARG A 28 -22.14 12.96 -34.71
C ARG A 28 -21.31 11.85 -35.33
N ALA A 29 -20.13 12.22 -35.82
CA ALA A 29 -19.06 11.27 -35.94
C ALA A 29 -18.92 10.69 -34.53
N SER A 30 -19.35 9.44 -34.39
CA SER A 30 -18.91 8.59 -33.32
C SER A 30 -17.38 8.60 -33.44
N THR A 31 -16.75 9.47 -32.71
CA THR A 31 -15.36 9.25 -32.28
C THR A 31 -15.48 8.01 -31.41
N LYS A 32 -15.45 6.83 -32.03
CA LYS A 32 -14.84 5.69 -31.40
C LYS A 32 -13.42 6.22 -31.12
N GLU A 33 -13.21 6.74 -29.88
CA GLU A 33 -11.88 6.82 -29.34
C GLU A 33 -11.30 5.43 -29.62
N LEU A 34 -10.33 5.39 -30.52
CA LEU A 34 -9.40 4.30 -30.53
C LEU A 34 -8.79 4.38 -29.12
N GLU A 35 -9.36 3.60 -28.20
CA GLU A 35 -8.60 3.10 -27.08
C GLU A 35 -7.41 2.38 -27.71
N THR A 36 -6.35 3.12 -27.92
CA THR A 36 -5.04 2.52 -28.04
C THR A 36 -4.83 1.87 -26.69
N ASN A 37 -5.23 0.61 -26.56
CA ASN A 37 -4.90 -0.27 -25.47
C ASN A 37 -3.37 -0.41 -25.47
N ASN A 38 -2.68 0.61 -24.97
CA ASN A 38 -1.27 0.50 -24.68
C ASN A 38 -1.17 -0.37 -23.43
N LEU A 39 -1.01 -1.67 -23.66
CA LEU A 39 -0.66 -2.59 -22.58
C LEU A 39 0.63 -2.10 -21.91
N PRO A 40 0.79 -2.34 -20.61
CA PRO A 40 2.07 -2.16 -19.97
C PRO A 40 3.19 -2.88 -20.73
N ILE A 41 4.41 -2.42 -20.56
CA ILE A 41 5.56 -2.89 -21.32
C ILE A 41 6.53 -3.59 -20.38
N VAL A 42 6.86 -4.86 -20.67
CA VAL A 42 8.01 -5.55 -20.10
C VAL A 42 9.24 -5.26 -20.97
N LEU A 43 10.38 -4.96 -20.34
CA LEU A 43 11.60 -4.61 -21.10
C LEU A 43 12.33 -5.86 -21.62
N ASP A 44 12.12 -7.03 -21.01
CA ASP A 44 12.59 -8.31 -21.59
C ASP A 44 11.75 -8.67 -22.82
N PRO A 45 12.35 -8.72 -24.04
CA PRO A 45 11.64 -8.99 -25.29
C PRO A 45 11.10 -10.43 -25.37
N THR A 46 11.53 -11.33 -24.50
CA THR A 46 11.03 -12.71 -24.43
C THR A 46 9.72 -12.83 -23.69
N LEU A 47 9.29 -11.74 -23.04
CA LEU A 47 8.09 -11.68 -22.20
C LEU A 47 7.05 -10.70 -22.79
N LYS A 48 5.80 -10.86 -22.38
CA LYS A 48 4.68 -9.98 -22.73
C LYS A 48 3.72 -9.82 -21.55
N VAL A 49 2.90 -8.77 -21.62
CA VAL A 49 1.79 -8.55 -20.69
C VAL A 49 0.48 -9.03 -21.31
N GLU A 50 -0.32 -9.69 -20.50
CA GLU A 50 -1.71 -10.08 -20.82
C GLU A 50 -2.66 -9.46 -19.81
N VAL A 51 -3.87 -9.12 -20.24
CA VAL A 51 -4.98 -8.74 -19.35
C VAL A 51 -5.66 -10.01 -18.84
N VAL A 52 -5.80 -10.13 -17.53
CA VAL A 52 -6.53 -11.23 -16.89
C VAL A 52 -7.99 -10.84 -16.67
N VAL A 53 -8.22 -9.72 -16.00
CA VAL A 53 -9.57 -9.18 -15.73
C VAL A 53 -9.52 -7.67 -15.61
N LYS A 54 -10.63 -7.02 -15.99
CA LYS A 54 -10.88 -5.56 -15.87
C LYS A 54 -12.16 -5.29 -15.12
N GLY A 55 -12.37 -4.04 -14.73
CA GLY A 55 -13.63 -3.56 -14.15
C GLY A 55 -13.66 -3.61 -12.62
N LEU A 56 -12.49 -3.69 -11.99
CA LEU A 56 -12.34 -3.55 -10.54
C LEU A 56 -12.32 -2.05 -10.16
N ASP A 57 -12.88 -1.70 -8.99
CA ASP A 57 -12.85 -0.33 -8.47
C ASP A 57 -11.76 -0.17 -7.41
N LYS A 58 -10.67 0.53 -7.78
CA LYS A 58 -9.56 0.85 -6.87
C LYS A 58 -9.05 -0.38 -6.10
N PRO A 59 -8.62 -1.44 -6.80
CA PRO A 59 -8.21 -2.67 -6.14
C PRO A 59 -6.90 -2.49 -5.35
N THR A 60 -6.81 -3.12 -4.17
CA THR A 60 -5.66 -2.99 -3.27
C THR A 60 -4.81 -4.25 -3.14
N GLN A 61 -5.42 -5.39 -2.94
CA GLN A 61 -4.70 -6.66 -2.83
C GLN A 61 -5.46 -7.80 -3.49
N MET A 62 -4.72 -8.86 -3.87
CA MET A 62 -5.29 -10.10 -4.40
C MET A 62 -4.68 -11.32 -3.73
N ALA A 63 -5.41 -12.44 -3.73
CA ALA A 63 -4.93 -13.71 -3.20
C ALA A 63 -5.57 -14.90 -3.93
N PHE A 64 -4.76 -15.91 -4.27
CA PHE A 64 -5.20 -17.07 -5.05
C PHE A 64 -5.83 -18.16 -4.20
N LEU A 65 -7.04 -18.57 -4.58
CA LEU A 65 -7.71 -19.76 -4.06
C LEU A 65 -7.31 -21.03 -4.82
N GLY A 66 -6.94 -20.90 -6.07
CA GLY A 66 -6.55 -22.00 -6.95
C GLY A 66 -6.10 -21.50 -8.32
N ASN A 67 -5.91 -22.44 -9.25
CA ASN A 67 -5.69 -22.09 -10.63
C ASN A 67 -6.89 -21.32 -11.17
N ASP A 68 -6.65 -20.17 -11.80
CA ASP A 68 -7.69 -19.31 -12.37
C ASP A 68 -8.81 -18.91 -11.38
N ASP A 69 -8.55 -18.97 -10.07
CA ASP A 69 -9.50 -18.64 -9.00
C ASP A 69 -8.80 -17.81 -7.92
N PHE A 70 -9.20 -16.53 -7.78
CA PHE A 70 -8.59 -15.61 -6.82
C PHE A 70 -9.56 -14.54 -6.34
N LEU A 71 -9.25 -13.99 -5.19
CA LEU A 71 -9.95 -12.87 -4.57
C LEU A 71 -9.21 -11.57 -4.82
N VAL A 72 -9.96 -10.47 -4.97
CA VAL A 72 -9.44 -9.10 -5.09
C VAL A 72 -10.26 -8.18 -4.20
N LEU A 73 -9.57 -7.29 -3.49
CA LEU A 73 -10.20 -6.26 -2.67
C LEU A 73 -10.53 -5.02 -3.50
N GLU A 74 -11.70 -4.43 -3.30
CA GLU A 74 -12.06 -3.09 -3.78
C GLU A 74 -12.07 -2.12 -2.60
N LYS A 75 -11.11 -1.19 -2.58
CA LYS A 75 -10.75 -0.34 -1.43
C LYS A 75 -11.93 0.42 -0.84
N ASN A 76 -12.62 1.20 -1.69
CA ASN A 76 -13.64 2.14 -1.25
C ASN A 76 -15.05 1.53 -1.21
N GLN A 77 -15.25 0.45 -1.96
CA GLN A 77 -16.51 -0.30 -1.94
C GLN A 77 -16.62 -1.21 -0.72
N GLY A 78 -15.48 -1.58 -0.10
CA GLY A 78 -15.48 -2.56 0.99
C GLY A 78 -15.77 -3.99 0.52
N THR A 79 -15.71 -4.24 -0.79
CA THR A 79 -16.08 -5.54 -1.38
C THR A 79 -14.87 -6.42 -1.62
N VAL A 80 -15.01 -7.70 -1.32
CA VAL A 80 -14.09 -8.75 -1.77
C VAL A 80 -14.69 -9.40 -3.00
N ARG A 81 -14.06 -9.18 -4.14
CA ARG A 81 -14.51 -9.73 -5.43
C ARG A 81 -13.79 -11.05 -5.72
N ARG A 82 -14.46 -11.94 -6.42
CA ARG A 82 -13.87 -13.20 -6.86
C ARG A 82 -13.78 -13.25 -8.38
N VAL A 83 -12.66 -13.71 -8.87
CA VAL A 83 -12.40 -13.93 -10.29
C VAL A 83 -12.22 -15.44 -10.51
N ILE A 84 -12.98 -16.01 -11.43
CA ILE A 84 -12.88 -17.42 -11.83
C ILE A 84 -12.75 -17.48 -13.34
N ASN A 85 -11.73 -18.19 -13.84
CA ASN A 85 -11.47 -18.33 -15.28
C ASN A 85 -11.46 -16.97 -16.00
N ASN A 86 -10.73 -16.00 -15.45
CA ASN A 86 -10.63 -14.61 -15.94
C ASN A 86 -11.98 -13.85 -15.98
N THR A 87 -12.98 -14.34 -15.29
CA THR A 87 -14.31 -13.71 -15.21
C THR A 87 -14.56 -13.18 -13.82
N LEU A 88 -14.82 -11.87 -13.71
CA LEU A 88 -15.23 -11.23 -12.46
C LEU A 88 -16.66 -11.64 -12.13
N LEU A 89 -16.89 -12.26 -10.98
CA LEU A 89 -18.22 -12.63 -10.54
C LEU A 89 -19.02 -11.38 -10.15
N ASN A 90 -20.33 -11.39 -10.42
CA ASN A 90 -21.22 -10.25 -10.13
C ASN A 90 -21.38 -10.02 -8.62
N GLU A 91 -21.60 -11.10 -7.87
CA GLU A 91 -21.81 -11.04 -6.43
C GLU A 91 -20.47 -11.05 -5.71
N PRO A 92 -20.23 -10.12 -4.77
CA PRO A 92 -19.03 -10.13 -3.94
C PRO A 92 -19.05 -11.31 -2.97
N VAL A 93 -17.85 -11.73 -2.55
CA VAL A 93 -17.68 -12.74 -1.49
C VAL A 93 -18.11 -12.19 -0.13
N ILE A 94 -17.87 -10.91 0.10
CA ILE A 94 -18.33 -10.15 1.26
C ILE A 94 -18.32 -8.66 0.91
N ASP A 95 -19.16 -7.92 1.60
CA ASP A 95 -19.26 -6.46 1.60
C ASP A 95 -19.16 -5.99 3.05
N VAL A 96 -18.06 -5.28 3.39
CA VAL A 96 -17.80 -4.74 4.72
C VAL A 96 -17.88 -3.21 4.72
N LYS A 97 -18.38 -2.65 5.80
CA LYS A 97 -18.51 -1.20 5.92
C LYS A 97 -17.16 -0.53 6.18
N VAL A 98 -16.74 0.30 5.26
CA VAL A 98 -15.42 0.95 5.30
C VAL A 98 -15.50 2.47 5.34
N ALA A 99 -14.63 3.06 6.14
CA ALA A 99 -14.24 4.46 6.03
C ALA A 99 -13.27 4.60 4.84
N THR A 100 -13.40 5.65 4.02
CA THR A 100 -12.73 5.72 2.70
C THR A 100 -11.83 6.93 2.49
N ALA A 101 -11.69 7.80 3.52
CA ALA A 101 -10.83 8.97 3.41
C ALA A 101 -9.38 8.57 3.17
N VAL A 102 -8.76 9.21 2.20
CA VAL A 102 -7.35 9.09 1.81
C VAL A 102 -6.89 7.63 1.66
N GLU A 103 -6.12 7.09 2.61
CA GLU A 103 -5.64 5.70 2.55
C GLU A 103 -6.60 4.71 3.19
N ARG A 104 -7.55 5.14 3.99
CA ARG A 104 -8.56 4.28 4.62
C ARG A 104 -9.37 3.50 3.58
N GLY A 105 -9.83 2.33 3.96
CA GLY A 105 -10.63 1.43 3.11
C GLY A 105 -10.41 -0.03 3.45
N LEU A 106 -10.75 -0.90 2.52
CA LEU A 106 -10.42 -2.33 2.55
C LEU A 106 -9.03 -2.51 1.96
N LEU A 107 -8.04 -2.89 2.79
CA LEU A 107 -6.63 -2.76 2.47
C LEU A 107 -5.88 -4.09 2.41
N GLY A 108 -6.11 -4.98 3.38
CA GLY A 108 -5.31 -6.18 3.57
C GLY A 108 -6.07 -7.47 3.31
N LEU A 109 -5.43 -8.42 2.61
CA LEU A 109 -5.95 -9.75 2.31
C LEU A 109 -4.88 -10.82 2.47
N ALA A 110 -5.18 -11.83 3.28
CA ALA A 110 -4.44 -13.09 3.28
C ALA A 110 -5.40 -14.27 3.29
N ILE A 111 -4.96 -15.42 2.80
CA ILE A 111 -5.73 -16.66 2.75
C ILE A 111 -4.92 -17.77 3.39
N SER A 112 -5.51 -18.50 4.33
CA SER A 112 -4.97 -19.73 4.89
C SER A 112 -5.81 -20.92 4.46
N LYS A 113 -5.15 -21.91 3.87
CA LYS A 113 -5.74 -23.18 3.57
C LYS A 113 -5.30 -24.17 4.64
N ASN A 114 -6.19 -24.50 5.56
CA ASN A 114 -5.91 -25.52 6.56
C ASN A 114 -5.93 -26.91 5.89
N HIS A 115 -4.75 -27.40 5.53
CA HIS A 115 -4.55 -28.81 5.31
C HIS A 115 -4.27 -29.44 6.69
N TYR A 116 -5.27 -30.10 7.27
CA TYR A 116 -5.22 -30.78 8.57
C TYR A 116 -5.33 -29.92 9.82
N ALA A 117 -6.54 -29.72 10.29
CA ALA A 117 -6.76 -29.81 11.73
C ALA A 117 -6.81 -31.30 12.08
N SER A 118 -5.70 -31.88 12.51
CA SER A 118 -5.73 -33.15 13.21
C SER A 118 -6.19 -32.90 14.62
N ASP A 119 -7.48 -32.67 14.81
CA ASP A 119 -8.07 -32.76 16.13
C ASP A 119 -7.91 -34.20 16.59
N ASN A 120 -7.22 -34.41 17.71
CA ASN A 120 -7.14 -35.63 18.46
C ASN A 120 -8.50 -36.11 18.98
N LYS A 121 -9.60 -35.73 18.33
CA LYS A 121 -10.97 -36.24 18.54
C LYS A 121 -11.42 -36.94 17.27
N GLY A 122 -11.28 -38.22 17.25
CA GLY A 122 -11.54 -39.22 16.25
C GLY A 122 -12.81 -39.15 15.40
N ASN A 123 -13.24 -38.02 14.92
CA ASN A 123 -14.24 -37.87 13.88
C ASN A 123 -13.55 -37.31 12.64
N GLY A 124 -13.25 -38.20 11.70
CA GLY A 124 -12.59 -37.92 10.44
C GLY A 124 -13.46 -37.09 9.48
N GLU A 125 -13.78 -35.86 9.81
CA GLU A 125 -14.27 -34.88 8.85
C GLU A 125 -13.06 -34.15 8.27
N ASN A 126 -12.82 -34.33 6.97
CA ASN A 126 -11.88 -33.56 6.18
C ASN A 126 -12.39 -32.11 6.09
N ASN A 127 -12.21 -31.31 7.13
CA ASN A 127 -12.49 -29.89 7.10
C ASN A 127 -11.34 -29.16 6.37
N ASN A 128 -11.39 -29.19 5.04
CA ASN A 128 -10.65 -28.27 4.18
C ASN A 128 -11.28 -26.87 4.32
N SER A 129 -11.17 -26.24 5.49
CA SER A 129 -11.65 -24.90 5.67
C SER A 129 -10.61 -23.89 5.15
N THR A 130 -11.05 -22.97 4.30
CA THR A 130 -10.25 -21.83 3.87
C THR A 130 -10.62 -20.65 4.76
N LYS A 131 -9.63 -20.07 5.46
CA LYS A 131 -9.81 -18.81 6.19
C LYS A 131 -9.34 -17.63 5.34
N ILE A 132 -10.09 -16.54 5.39
CA ILE A 132 -9.76 -15.25 4.80
C ILE A 132 -9.48 -14.27 5.94
N PHE A 133 -8.39 -13.53 5.83
CA PHE A 133 -8.03 -12.46 6.74
C PHE A 133 -8.17 -11.13 6.03
N LEU A 134 -8.97 -10.22 6.60
CA LEU A 134 -9.24 -8.90 6.03
C LEU A 134 -8.85 -7.81 7.02
N PHE A 135 -8.03 -6.86 6.56
CA PHE A 135 -7.71 -5.65 7.31
C PHE A 135 -8.34 -4.44 6.63
N PHE A 136 -9.09 -3.66 7.39
CA PHE A 136 -9.78 -2.48 6.87
C PHE A 136 -10.05 -1.46 7.96
N THR A 137 -10.24 -0.21 7.54
CA THR A 137 -10.75 0.84 8.43
C THR A 137 -12.27 0.70 8.51
N GLU A 138 -12.76 0.15 9.60
CA GLU A 138 -14.18 -0.10 9.79
C GLU A 138 -14.96 1.18 10.09
N SER A 139 -16.15 1.29 9.54
CA SER A 139 -17.10 2.38 9.74
C SER A 139 -18.48 1.85 10.13
N LYS A 140 -19.34 2.72 10.71
CA LYS A 140 -20.74 2.38 10.99
C LYS A 140 -21.56 2.30 9.70
N GLU A 141 -21.22 3.14 8.72
CA GLU A 141 -21.89 3.27 7.44
C GLU A 141 -20.84 3.47 6.36
N ASP A 142 -21.07 2.98 5.16
CA ASP A 142 -20.15 3.07 4.06
C ASP A 142 -19.81 4.52 3.69
N GLY A 143 -18.53 4.78 3.43
CA GLY A 143 -18.02 6.05 2.97
C GLY A 143 -18.18 7.22 3.93
N ASN A 144 -18.60 6.99 5.15
CA ASN A 144 -19.07 8.03 6.08
C ASN A 144 -17.99 8.55 7.06
N ASP A 145 -16.73 8.47 6.71
CA ASP A 145 -15.70 9.19 7.43
C ASP A 145 -15.52 10.57 6.80
N HIS A 146 -16.10 11.57 7.41
CA HIS A 146 -15.90 12.94 6.98
C HIS A 146 -14.52 13.43 7.38
N CYS A 147 -13.49 12.91 6.72
CA CYS A 147 -12.17 13.50 6.72
C CYS A 147 -12.02 14.32 5.44
N PRO A 148 -12.54 15.57 5.38
CA PRO A 148 -12.58 16.36 4.17
C PRO A 148 -11.20 16.79 3.69
N HIS A 149 -10.19 16.61 4.50
CA HIS A 149 -8.79 16.89 4.20
C HIS A 149 -7.91 15.77 4.71
N ILE A 150 -6.77 15.59 4.07
CA ILE A 150 -5.70 14.65 4.43
C ILE A 150 -5.37 14.70 5.93
N THR A 151 -5.66 15.80 6.59
CA THR A 151 -5.09 16.19 7.87
C THR A 151 -6.03 16.22 9.06
N TYR A 152 -7.34 16.12 8.87
CA TYR A 152 -8.26 16.08 10.01
C TYR A 152 -9.62 15.48 9.65
N CYS A 153 -10.16 14.73 10.59
CA CYS A 153 -11.53 14.23 10.53
C CYS A 153 -12.45 15.19 11.30
N VAL A 154 -13.69 15.33 10.83
CA VAL A 154 -14.70 16.13 11.52
C VAL A 154 -15.18 15.34 12.77
N PRO A 155 -15.22 15.95 13.95
CA PRO A 155 -15.74 15.29 15.15
C PRO A 155 -17.15 14.71 14.94
N GLY A 156 -17.36 13.49 15.40
CA GLY A 156 -18.65 12.80 15.35
C GLY A 156 -18.81 11.79 14.22
N ASN A 157 -17.88 11.77 13.24
CA ASN A 157 -17.85 10.81 12.13
C ASN A 157 -16.55 10.01 12.09
N ASP A 158 -15.96 9.73 13.26
CA ASP A 158 -14.73 8.95 13.35
C ASP A 158 -15.00 7.49 12.94
N PRO A 159 -14.05 6.85 12.25
CA PRO A 159 -14.09 5.43 12.00
C PRO A 159 -14.03 4.65 13.32
N LEU A 160 -14.52 3.42 13.30
CA LEU A 160 -14.55 2.56 14.51
C LEU A 160 -13.15 2.07 14.89
N GLY A 161 -12.31 1.74 13.90
CA GLY A 161 -10.96 1.24 14.10
C GLY A 161 -10.34 0.75 12.81
N ASN A 162 -9.01 0.57 12.81
CA ASN A 162 -8.30 -0.21 11.80
C ASN A 162 -8.28 -1.67 12.28
N ARG A 163 -9.12 -2.52 11.69
CA ARG A 163 -9.45 -3.83 12.25
C ARG A 163 -9.03 -4.98 11.36
N LEU A 164 -8.50 -6.02 11.98
CA LEU A 164 -8.20 -7.29 11.33
C LEU A 164 -9.23 -8.32 11.77
N TYR A 165 -9.91 -8.88 10.81
CA TYR A 165 -10.86 -9.98 10.99
C TYR A 165 -10.40 -11.25 10.28
N SER A 166 -10.77 -12.40 10.82
CA SER A 166 -10.81 -13.67 10.09
C SER A 166 -12.24 -14.04 9.75
N TYR A 167 -12.41 -14.71 8.61
CA TYR A 167 -13.66 -15.26 8.12
C TYR A 167 -13.43 -16.68 7.61
N ASP A 168 -14.46 -17.51 7.66
CA ASP A 168 -14.48 -18.79 6.95
C ASP A 168 -15.03 -18.57 5.54
N LEU A 169 -14.39 -19.18 4.52
CA LEU A 169 -14.90 -19.13 3.14
C LEU A 169 -15.78 -20.35 2.88
N GLU A 170 -17.08 -20.12 2.76
CA GLU A 170 -18.09 -21.13 2.42
C GLU A 170 -18.63 -20.89 1.01
N GLY A 171 -18.20 -21.70 0.04
CA GLY A 171 -18.56 -21.49 -1.37
C GLY A 171 -18.06 -20.16 -1.91
N ASN A 172 -18.96 -19.21 -2.11
CA ASN A 172 -18.64 -17.83 -2.53
C ASN A 172 -18.94 -16.79 -1.46
N HIS A 173 -19.03 -17.18 -0.20
CA HIS A 173 -19.36 -16.28 0.89
C HIS A 173 -18.34 -16.36 2.01
N ALA A 174 -17.91 -15.22 2.52
CA ALA A 174 -17.13 -15.13 3.76
C ALA A 174 -18.11 -14.99 4.92
N VAL A 175 -18.03 -15.92 5.86
CA VAL A 175 -18.93 -16.04 7.01
C VAL A 175 -18.16 -16.10 8.31
N ASN A 176 -18.86 -16.09 9.46
CA ASN A 176 -18.27 -16.26 10.79
C ASN A 176 -17.15 -15.24 11.09
N PRO A 177 -17.43 -13.92 11.08
CA PRO A 177 -16.42 -12.92 11.39
C PRO A 177 -15.87 -13.08 12.81
N HIS A 178 -14.55 -13.08 12.93
CA HIS A 178 -13.86 -13.06 14.23
C HIS A 178 -12.82 -11.93 14.24
N LEU A 179 -12.96 -10.99 15.19
CA LEU A 179 -12.05 -9.85 15.35
C LEU A 179 -10.73 -10.32 15.98
N LEU A 180 -9.62 -10.11 15.28
CA LEU A 180 -8.27 -10.50 15.74
C LEU A 180 -7.50 -9.31 16.30
N LEU A 181 -7.61 -8.12 15.68
CA LEU A 181 -6.97 -6.88 16.12
C LEU A 181 -7.94 -5.71 16.00
N ASP A 182 -7.92 -4.82 16.99
CA ASP A 182 -8.62 -3.54 16.99
C ASP A 182 -7.61 -2.42 17.26
N LEU A 183 -7.19 -1.74 16.18
CA LEU A 183 -6.18 -0.70 16.23
C LEU A 183 -6.82 0.67 16.05
N PRO A 184 -6.25 1.75 16.64
CA PRO A 184 -6.78 3.10 16.47
C PRO A 184 -6.79 3.54 15.01
N ALA A 185 -7.91 4.08 14.51
CA ALA A 185 -8.04 4.66 13.17
C ALA A 185 -7.95 6.18 13.16
N THR A 186 -7.86 6.82 14.31
CA THR A 186 -7.76 8.28 14.47
C THR A 186 -6.41 8.62 15.14
N PRO A 187 -5.94 9.88 14.99
CA PRO A 187 -6.63 11.04 14.41
C PRO A 187 -6.49 11.18 12.88
N GLY A 188 -5.49 10.57 12.23
CA GLY A 188 -5.24 10.74 10.79
C GLY A 188 -5.94 9.72 9.90
N ALA A 189 -5.96 10.00 8.60
CA ALA A 189 -6.49 9.11 7.56
C ALA A 189 -5.39 8.57 6.62
N ASP A 190 -4.18 9.04 6.80
CA ASP A 190 -2.98 8.62 6.08
C ASP A 190 -2.19 7.57 6.86
N HIS A 191 -1.26 6.94 6.18
CA HIS A 191 -0.31 5.97 6.74
C HIS A 191 -1.02 4.84 7.48
N ILE A 192 -1.95 4.19 6.81
CA ILE A 192 -2.70 3.07 7.39
C ILE A 192 -1.93 1.76 7.27
N GLY A 193 -1.08 1.63 6.25
CA GLY A 193 -0.43 0.37 5.90
C GLY A 193 -1.43 -0.64 5.36
N GLY A 194 -1.51 -1.82 5.98
CA GLY A 194 -2.57 -2.78 5.74
C GLY A 194 -2.15 -4.05 5.03
N VAL A 195 -0.93 -4.15 4.49
CA VAL A 195 -0.48 -5.39 3.86
C VAL A 195 -0.40 -6.52 4.90
N ILE A 196 -0.96 -7.68 4.53
CA ILE A 196 -0.94 -8.89 5.36
C ILE A 196 -0.20 -10.00 4.62
N LYS A 197 0.66 -10.73 5.34
CA LYS A 197 1.28 -11.97 4.87
C LYS A 197 1.18 -13.05 5.94
N ILE A 198 1.11 -14.30 5.49
CA ILE A 198 1.31 -15.46 6.37
C ILE A 198 2.76 -15.87 6.22
N GLY A 199 3.50 -15.81 7.33
CA GLY A 199 4.92 -16.14 7.35
C GLY A 199 5.20 -17.64 7.22
N PRO A 200 6.47 -18.02 7.02
CA PRO A 200 6.90 -19.43 7.02
C PRO A 200 6.55 -20.15 8.34
N ASP A 201 6.48 -19.40 9.43
CA ASP A 201 6.09 -19.86 10.78
C ASP A 201 4.57 -20.00 10.96
N LYS A 202 3.78 -19.79 9.89
CA LYS A 202 2.30 -19.86 9.85
C LYS A 202 1.59 -18.74 10.63
N ASN A 203 2.31 -17.76 11.14
CA ASN A 203 1.72 -16.60 11.79
C ASN A 203 1.34 -15.52 10.79
N LEU A 204 0.43 -14.63 11.21
CA LEU A 204 0.05 -13.44 10.46
C LEU A 204 1.05 -12.31 10.75
N TYR A 205 1.48 -11.65 9.71
CA TYR A 205 2.26 -10.42 9.76
C TYR A 205 1.45 -9.31 9.10
N LEU A 206 1.24 -8.23 9.84
CA LEU A 206 0.45 -7.08 9.41
C LEU A 206 1.27 -5.81 9.54
N VAL A 207 1.39 -5.04 8.48
CA VAL A 207 1.90 -3.67 8.56
C VAL A 207 0.81 -2.75 9.06
N SER A 208 1.10 -2.00 10.11
CA SER A 208 0.31 -0.86 10.57
C SER A 208 1.18 0.39 10.48
N GLY A 209 0.83 1.33 9.63
CA GLY A 209 1.53 2.60 9.50
C GLY A 209 1.36 3.49 10.71
N ASP A 210 2.04 4.64 10.72
CA ASP A 210 2.05 5.53 11.89
C ASP A 210 0.74 6.31 12.09
N GLY A 211 -0.17 6.29 11.10
CA GLY A 211 -1.46 6.94 11.17
C GLY A 211 -1.33 8.46 11.27
N ASP A 212 -0.57 9.07 10.36
CA ASP A 212 -0.25 10.48 10.37
C ASP A 212 -1.44 11.36 10.79
N SER A 213 -1.20 12.15 11.80
CA SER A 213 -2.15 13.12 12.36
C SER A 213 -1.68 14.54 12.22
N CYS A 214 -0.53 14.72 11.60
CA CYS A 214 0.07 16.02 11.41
C CYS A 214 -0.32 16.57 10.05
N SER A 215 -0.91 17.77 10.04
CA SER A 215 -1.21 18.47 8.80
C SER A 215 0.04 19.06 8.18
N ASP A 216 0.21 18.79 6.90
CA ASP A 216 1.01 19.64 6.04
C ASP A 216 0.31 20.99 5.87
N ILE A 217 0.78 22.00 6.57
CA ILE A 217 0.34 23.37 6.31
C ILE A 217 1.40 23.99 5.42
N SER A 218 1.25 23.83 4.10
CA SER A 218 2.02 24.60 3.14
C SER A 218 1.58 26.06 3.18
N SER A 219 2.21 26.88 3.99
CA SER A 219 2.23 28.32 3.81
C SER A 219 3.63 28.73 3.36
N ASN A 220 3.75 29.14 2.11
CA ASN A 220 4.97 29.71 1.53
C ASN A 220 6.18 28.77 1.50
N TYR A 221 6.03 27.56 0.90
CA TYR A 221 7.12 26.62 0.66
C TYR A 221 7.85 26.08 1.90
N LYS A 222 7.21 26.13 3.05
CA LYS A 222 7.64 25.43 4.27
C LYS A 222 6.61 24.37 4.61
N ILE A 223 6.97 23.10 4.45
CA ILE A 223 6.24 21.98 5.05
C ILE A 223 6.47 22.10 6.55
N ILE A 224 5.51 22.68 7.27
CA ILE A 224 5.51 22.70 8.73
C ILE A 224 4.51 21.65 9.13
N TYR A 225 4.97 20.50 9.60
CA TYR A 225 4.11 19.52 10.25
C TYR A 225 3.54 20.14 11.53
N ARG A 226 2.37 20.73 11.43
CA ARG A 226 1.61 21.21 12.58
C ARG A 226 0.61 20.15 12.98
N CYS A 227 0.97 19.39 13.99
CA CYS A 227 0.00 18.62 14.72
C CYS A 227 -0.97 19.56 15.46
N LYS A 228 -2.27 19.37 15.28
CA LYS A 228 -3.30 20.25 15.84
C LYS A 228 -3.30 20.11 17.37
N GLY A 229 -2.93 21.16 18.05
CA GLY A 229 -2.71 21.23 19.50
C GLY A 229 -1.25 21.59 19.78
N ASN A 230 -1.02 22.51 20.67
CA ASN A 230 0.30 23.07 21.00
C ASN A 230 1.31 22.05 21.57
N ASN A 231 1.00 20.75 21.50
CA ASN A 231 1.83 19.66 21.94
C ASN A 231 2.09 18.72 20.77
N LEU A 232 3.31 18.71 20.26
CA LEU A 232 3.87 17.59 19.50
C LEU A 232 3.60 16.22 20.16
N GLU A 233 3.30 16.22 21.44
CA GLU A 233 2.90 15.07 22.24
C GLU A 233 1.48 14.53 21.95
N GLY A 234 0.65 15.24 21.19
CA GLY A 234 -0.76 14.86 20.98
C GLY A 234 -1.03 14.07 19.71
N SER A 235 -0.05 13.96 18.80
CA SER A 235 -0.24 13.51 17.45
C SER A 235 0.48 12.19 17.15
N VAL A 236 1.20 12.15 16.06
CA VAL A 236 2.03 11.04 15.58
C VAL A 236 2.86 10.40 16.70
N LEU A 237 3.42 11.21 17.62
CA LEU A 237 4.34 10.75 18.65
C LEU A 237 3.66 9.96 19.79
N LYS A 238 2.37 10.16 20.00
CA LYS A 238 1.62 9.40 21.04
C LYS A 238 1.01 8.10 20.53
N SER A 239 0.88 7.95 19.24
CA SER A 239 0.23 6.79 18.64
C SER A 239 1.20 5.71 18.16
N GLN A 240 2.50 6.00 18.13
CA GLN A 240 3.52 5.12 17.57
C GLN A 240 4.33 4.42 18.64
N THR A 241 4.93 3.30 18.28
CA THR A 241 6.16 2.86 18.91
C THR A 241 7.25 3.84 18.47
N SER A 242 7.23 5.03 19.10
CA SER A 242 8.09 6.11 18.66
C SER A 242 9.50 5.93 19.21
N ASN A 243 10.47 6.30 18.40
CA ASN A 243 11.88 6.40 18.77
C ASN A 243 12.17 7.61 19.68
N ILE A 244 11.18 8.11 20.43
CA ILE A 244 11.32 9.26 21.32
C ILE A 244 11.22 8.79 22.76
N HIS A 245 12.29 8.97 23.53
CA HIS A 245 12.26 8.78 24.98
C HIS A 245 11.17 9.67 25.60
N ASN A 246 10.33 9.08 26.45
CA ASN A 246 9.13 9.67 27.06
C ASN A 246 7.91 9.79 26.13
N GLY A 247 7.89 9.13 24.98
CA GLY A 247 6.69 8.92 24.19
C GLY A 247 5.64 8.12 24.96
N SER A 248 4.38 8.21 24.54
CA SER A 248 3.32 7.38 25.10
C SER A 248 3.52 5.90 24.72
N PHE A 249 2.77 5.03 25.40
CA PHE A 249 2.76 3.60 25.11
C PHE A 249 2.47 3.32 23.66
N PRO A 250 3.07 2.27 23.08
CA PRO A 250 2.72 1.77 21.77
C PRO A 250 1.23 1.51 21.63
N THR A 251 0.66 1.78 20.47
CA THR A 251 -0.78 1.63 20.18
C THR A 251 -1.08 0.57 19.13
N GLY A 252 -0.08 -0.18 18.67
CA GLY A 252 -0.19 -1.10 17.56
C GLY A 252 0.09 -0.45 16.20
N ARG A 253 0.51 0.83 16.16
CA ARG A 253 0.87 1.55 14.93
C ARG A 253 2.38 1.68 14.79
N GLY A 254 2.81 2.10 13.59
CA GLY A 254 4.21 2.38 13.28
C GLY A 254 5.08 1.13 13.33
N GLY A 255 4.57 0.01 12.83
CA GLY A 255 5.32 -1.22 12.84
C GLY A 255 4.70 -2.39 12.09
N ILE A 256 5.37 -3.52 12.19
CA ILE A 256 4.86 -4.82 11.73
C ILE A 256 4.46 -5.62 12.96
N LEU A 257 3.18 -6.00 13.01
CA LEU A 257 2.63 -6.83 14.06
C LEU A 257 2.63 -8.29 13.63
N ARG A 258 2.97 -9.20 14.57
CA ARG A 258 2.95 -10.64 14.37
C ARG A 258 2.02 -11.28 15.40
N ILE A 259 1.01 -12.01 14.92
CA ILE A 259 0.03 -12.73 15.73
C ILE A 259 -0.23 -14.12 15.14
N THR A 260 -0.80 -15.02 15.94
CA THR A 260 -1.31 -16.29 15.41
C THR A 260 -2.52 -16.03 14.50
N GLN A 261 -2.95 -17.04 13.74
CA GLN A 261 -4.15 -16.93 12.90
C GLN A 261 -5.46 -16.83 13.72
N ASP A 262 -5.40 -17.04 15.02
CA ASP A 262 -6.51 -16.89 15.95
C ASP A 262 -6.44 -15.56 16.78
N GLY A 263 -5.42 -14.72 16.50
CA GLY A 263 -5.25 -13.40 17.13
C GLY A 263 -4.38 -13.39 18.40
N ASP A 264 -3.85 -14.53 18.80
CA ASP A 264 -3.03 -14.65 19.99
C ASP A 264 -1.61 -14.13 19.78
N VAL A 265 -0.94 -13.80 20.88
CA VAL A 265 0.48 -13.45 20.91
C VAL A 265 1.35 -14.64 20.54
N VAL A 266 2.33 -14.44 19.66
CA VAL A 266 3.23 -15.51 19.19
C VAL A 266 4.37 -15.73 20.19
N GLY A 267 4.40 -16.91 20.81
CA GLY A 267 5.53 -17.39 21.61
C GLY A 267 6.06 -16.36 22.62
N ASN A 268 7.38 -16.14 22.61
CA ASN A 268 8.01 -15.10 23.42
C ASN A 268 7.95 -13.76 22.67
N PRO A 269 7.29 -12.74 23.22
CA PRO A 269 7.28 -11.41 22.63
C PRO A 269 8.69 -10.83 22.48
N ILE A 270 8.93 -10.14 21.36
CA ILE A 270 10.24 -9.60 21.01
C ILE A 270 10.55 -8.37 21.87
N LEU A 271 9.71 -7.35 21.79
CA LEU A 271 9.98 -6.04 22.38
C LEU A 271 9.53 -5.93 23.85
N GLY A 272 8.46 -6.62 24.23
CA GLY A 272 7.93 -6.60 25.59
C GLY A 272 6.66 -7.41 25.75
N ASN A 273 6.18 -7.59 27.00
CA ASN A 273 5.07 -8.49 27.34
C ASN A 273 3.74 -7.77 27.57
N LYS A 274 3.64 -6.47 27.23
CA LYS A 274 2.42 -5.70 27.40
C LYS A 274 1.76 -5.44 26.07
N ASP A 275 0.45 -5.63 26.00
CA ASP A 275 -0.37 -5.27 24.85
C ASP A 275 -0.26 -3.76 24.54
N PRO A 276 -0.05 -3.37 23.27
CA PRO A 276 0.19 -4.17 22.05
C PRO A 276 1.66 -4.46 21.77
N LEU A 277 2.61 -4.08 22.65
CA LEU A 277 4.04 -4.25 22.46
C LEU A 277 4.44 -5.74 22.30
N ASP A 278 3.68 -6.64 22.88
CA ASP A 278 3.83 -8.09 22.78
C ASP A 278 3.55 -8.66 21.38
N LYS A 279 2.98 -7.85 20.49
CA LYS A 279 2.67 -8.22 19.10
C LYS A 279 3.64 -7.66 18.08
N TYR A 280 4.51 -6.71 18.47
CA TYR A 280 5.44 -6.10 17.52
C TYR A 280 6.55 -7.06 17.12
N TYR A 281 6.69 -7.25 15.80
CA TYR A 281 7.83 -7.88 15.17
C TYR A 281 8.91 -6.85 14.81
N ALA A 282 8.49 -5.69 14.29
CA ALA A 282 9.30 -4.54 13.92
C ALA A 282 8.58 -3.24 14.28
N TYR A 283 9.33 -2.13 14.38
CA TYR A 283 8.78 -0.82 14.75
C TYR A 283 9.57 0.34 14.13
N GLY A 284 9.14 1.57 14.41
CA GLY A 284 9.77 2.76 13.82
C GLY A 284 9.50 2.86 12.33
N ILE A 285 8.37 2.34 11.86
CA ILE A 285 7.94 2.31 10.47
C ILE A 285 6.91 3.43 10.24
N ARG A 286 7.12 4.23 9.19
CA ARG A 286 6.20 5.28 8.81
C ARG A 286 4.98 4.72 8.08
N ASN A 287 5.18 4.17 6.91
CA ASN A 287 4.10 3.64 6.07
C ASN A 287 4.66 2.66 5.02
N SER A 288 4.41 1.39 5.23
CA SER A 288 4.85 0.32 4.35
C SER A 288 3.63 -0.30 3.66
N PHE A 289 3.71 -0.50 2.34
CA PHE A 289 2.68 -1.14 1.54
C PHE A 289 3.15 -2.43 0.85
N GLY A 290 4.44 -2.72 0.88
CA GLY A 290 5.02 -3.94 0.33
C GLY A 290 5.69 -4.76 1.41
N MET A 291 5.40 -6.05 1.46
CA MET A 291 6.01 -6.97 2.41
C MET A 291 5.99 -8.38 1.83
N ASP A 292 7.13 -9.07 1.88
CA ASP A 292 7.20 -10.49 1.51
C ASP A 292 8.34 -11.21 2.21
N PHE A 293 8.27 -12.52 2.21
CA PHE A 293 9.31 -13.39 2.76
C PHE A 293 10.18 -13.96 1.64
N ASP A 294 11.50 -13.82 1.79
CA ASP A 294 12.45 -14.51 0.93
C ASP A 294 12.19 -16.03 0.98
N PRO A 295 11.89 -16.68 -0.14
CA PRO A 295 11.53 -18.10 -0.17
C PRO A 295 12.69 -19.03 0.20
N ILE A 296 13.94 -18.54 0.15
CA ILE A 296 15.15 -19.32 0.44
C ILE A 296 15.54 -19.24 1.92
N THR A 297 15.52 -18.03 2.49
CA THR A 297 15.98 -17.79 3.87
C THR A 297 14.85 -17.67 4.88
N GLY A 298 13.62 -17.42 4.41
CA GLY A 298 12.48 -17.11 5.25
C GLY A 298 12.55 -15.72 5.91
N LYS A 299 13.50 -14.87 5.53
CA LYS A 299 13.65 -13.51 6.06
C LYS A 299 12.58 -12.60 5.48
N LEU A 300 12.08 -11.69 6.32
CA LEU A 300 11.08 -10.70 5.94
C LEU A 300 11.75 -9.49 5.30
N TRP A 301 11.14 -8.97 4.25
CA TRP A 301 11.50 -7.72 3.60
C TRP A 301 10.27 -6.83 3.47
N ASP A 302 10.46 -5.51 3.50
CA ASP A 302 9.41 -4.56 3.24
C ASP A 302 9.87 -3.38 2.37
N THR A 303 8.89 -2.60 1.90
CA THR A 303 9.11 -1.28 1.29
C THR A 303 8.48 -0.24 2.19
N GLU A 304 9.17 0.84 2.50
CA GLU A 304 8.66 1.93 3.32
C GLU A 304 8.62 3.24 2.54
N ASN A 305 7.49 3.96 2.68
CA ASN A 305 7.30 5.26 2.02
C ASN A 305 7.74 6.40 2.93
N GLY A 306 8.66 7.19 2.43
CA GLY A 306 9.21 8.36 3.10
C GLY A 306 8.33 9.61 3.02
N ALA A 307 8.70 10.64 3.77
CA ALA A 307 7.98 11.92 3.84
C ALA A 307 8.45 12.90 2.74
N GLY A 308 8.30 12.52 1.47
CA GLY A 308 8.74 13.31 0.32
C GLY A 308 10.18 13.03 -0.14
N PHE A 309 10.88 12.16 0.55
CA PHE A 309 12.19 11.59 0.18
C PHE A 309 12.44 10.38 1.08
N GLY A 310 13.44 9.56 0.74
CA GLY A 310 13.87 8.46 1.58
C GLY A 310 12.87 7.31 1.60
N ASP A 311 12.27 6.96 0.46
CA ASP A 311 11.60 5.68 0.31
C ASP A 311 12.63 4.56 0.39
N GLU A 312 12.26 3.41 0.95
CA GLU A 312 13.20 2.38 1.36
C GLU A 312 12.80 0.98 0.90
N ILE A 313 13.81 0.13 0.73
CA ILE A 313 13.68 -1.33 0.78
C ILE A 313 14.46 -1.79 2.00
N ASN A 314 13.81 -2.53 2.90
CA ASN A 314 14.39 -2.98 4.16
C ASN A 314 14.42 -4.51 4.27
N LEU A 315 15.52 -5.03 4.84
CA LEU A 315 15.57 -6.36 5.42
C LEU A 315 15.09 -6.28 6.87
N VAL A 316 13.97 -6.93 7.18
CA VAL A 316 13.28 -6.80 8.46
C VAL A 316 13.56 -8.01 9.35
N GLU A 317 14.48 -7.87 10.28
CA GLU A 317 14.77 -8.88 11.30
C GLU A 317 13.85 -8.70 12.54
N PRO A 318 13.71 -9.73 13.41
CA PRO A 318 12.96 -9.58 14.66
C PRO A 318 13.52 -8.47 15.53
N GLY A 319 12.68 -7.48 15.89
CA GLY A 319 13.12 -6.30 16.64
C GLY A 319 13.66 -5.17 15.77
N PHE A 320 13.57 -5.28 14.43
CA PHE A 320 13.95 -4.22 13.50
C PHE A 320 13.31 -2.88 13.86
N ASN A 321 14.11 -1.83 13.82
CA ASN A 321 13.72 -0.45 14.00
C ASN A 321 14.10 0.33 12.73
N SER A 322 13.12 0.76 11.95
CA SER A 322 13.36 1.55 10.74
C SER A 322 13.85 3.00 11.02
N GLY A 323 13.68 3.47 12.25
CA GLY A 323 14.21 4.77 12.66
C GLY A 323 13.18 5.91 12.66
N TRP A 324 12.05 5.77 11.99
CA TRP A 324 11.02 6.80 11.96
C TRP A 324 10.53 7.16 13.37
N LEU A 325 10.32 8.40 13.74
CA LEU A 325 10.32 9.67 13.00
C LEU A 325 11.72 10.30 12.92
N LYS A 326 12.73 9.75 13.55
CA LYS A 326 14.04 10.39 13.74
C LYS A 326 15.01 10.15 12.63
N ILE A 327 14.97 8.98 12.02
CA ILE A 327 15.77 8.63 10.87
C ILE A 327 14.84 8.29 9.71
N GLN A 328 15.20 8.72 8.54
CA GLN A 328 14.59 8.32 7.29
C GLN A 328 15.70 8.22 6.24
N GLY A 329 15.73 7.10 5.52
CA GLY A 329 16.86 6.76 4.67
C GLY A 329 18.06 6.25 5.50
N MET A 330 19.26 6.43 4.98
CA MET A 330 20.50 5.93 5.59
C MET A 330 21.01 6.79 6.73
N TRP A 331 21.70 6.16 7.67
CA TRP A 331 22.42 6.78 8.75
C TRP A 331 23.95 6.45 8.72
N PRO A 332 24.88 7.39 8.99
CA PRO A 332 24.62 8.84 9.07
C PRO A 332 24.13 9.35 7.72
N VAL A 333 23.20 10.27 7.77
CA VAL A 333 22.70 10.90 6.52
C VAL A 333 23.94 11.44 5.79
N PRO A 334 24.27 10.93 4.60
CA PRO A 334 25.33 11.51 3.79
C PRO A 334 25.05 13.00 3.66
N ASP A 335 26.08 13.85 3.48
CA ASP A 335 25.91 15.28 3.26
C ASP A 335 24.95 15.48 2.07
N TYR A 336 23.70 15.29 2.34
CA TYR A 336 22.63 15.51 1.40
C TYR A 336 22.65 16.98 1.05
N ASN A 337 23.09 17.27 -0.12
CA ASN A 337 22.77 18.52 -0.77
C ASN A 337 21.25 18.48 -0.92
N PRO A 338 20.46 19.15 -0.07
CA PRO A 338 19.04 19.06 -0.16
C PRO A 338 18.67 19.44 -1.58
N VAL A 339 17.92 18.57 -2.26
CA VAL A 339 17.32 18.92 -3.54
C VAL A 339 16.70 20.30 -3.35
N PRO A 340 17.06 21.33 -4.15
CA PRO A 340 16.78 22.74 -3.82
C PRO A 340 15.31 23.07 -3.55
N ASN A 341 14.40 22.16 -3.87
CA ASN A 341 12.95 22.33 -3.73
C ASN A 341 12.30 21.44 -2.66
N HIS A 342 13.04 20.54 -2.02
CA HIS A 342 12.54 19.78 -0.89
C HIS A 342 13.15 20.38 0.37
N ASN A 343 12.35 21.19 1.06
CA ASN A 343 12.75 21.80 2.31
C ASN A 343 12.95 20.72 3.39
N GLY A 344 14.10 20.09 3.35
CA GLY A 344 14.57 19.11 4.33
C GLY A 344 14.68 19.70 5.73
N TYR A 345 13.55 20.05 6.32
CA TYR A 345 13.49 20.53 7.70
C TYR A 345 13.68 19.40 8.73
N PHE A 346 13.44 18.16 8.34
CA PHE A 346 13.58 17.04 9.26
C PHE A 346 15.03 16.77 9.68
N TYR A 347 16.03 17.08 8.85
CA TYR A 347 17.41 16.71 9.13
C TYR A 347 18.31 17.79 9.71
N LYS A 348 17.98 19.07 9.48
CA LYS A 348 18.86 20.14 9.95
C LYS A 348 18.84 20.40 11.45
N ASP A 349 17.73 20.09 12.11
CA ASP A 349 17.53 20.40 13.52
C ASP A 349 17.56 19.19 14.45
N LEU A 350 17.62 17.98 13.91
CA LEU A 350 17.63 16.74 14.70
C LEU A 350 19.07 16.22 14.84
N LYS A 351 19.82 16.83 15.74
CA LYS A 351 21.13 16.31 16.18
C LYS A 351 20.92 15.13 17.12
N PHE A 352 20.72 13.94 16.55
CA PHE A 352 20.71 12.72 17.35
C PHE A 352 21.51 11.63 16.65
N ASN A 353 21.89 10.64 17.45
CA ASN A 353 22.61 9.46 17.00
C ASN A 353 21.60 8.30 16.88
N ALA A 354 21.83 7.37 15.97
CA ALA A 354 21.05 6.13 15.89
C ALA A 354 21.05 5.36 17.23
N HIS A 355 22.10 5.49 18.02
CA HIS A 355 22.16 4.93 19.38
C HIS A 355 21.21 5.60 20.39
N ASP A 356 20.63 6.76 20.06
CA ASP A 356 19.66 7.46 20.92
C ASP A 356 18.20 7.05 20.61
N LEU A 357 18.00 6.17 19.65
CA LEU A 357 16.68 5.60 19.33
C LEU A 357 16.19 4.71 20.48
N VAL A 358 14.87 4.61 20.63
CA VAL A 358 14.27 3.68 21.57
C VAL A 358 14.57 2.25 21.15
N ASP A 359 15.22 1.49 22.03
CA ASP A 359 15.71 0.13 21.77
C ASP A 359 15.03 -0.96 22.60
N PHE A 360 14.04 -0.60 23.46
CA PHE A 360 13.35 -1.53 24.35
C PHE A 360 14.30 -2.39 25.20
N ASN A 361 15.32 -1.77 25.79
CA ASN A 361 16.41 -2.42 26.56
C ASN A 361 17.24 -3.39 25.71
N GLY A 362 17.66 -2.95 24.54
CA GLY A 362 18.52 -3.68 23.62
C GLY A 362 17.82 -4.77 22.80
N LYS A 363 16.50 -4.79 22.79
CA LYS A 363 15.70 -5.74 21.99
C LYS A 363 15.36 -5.21 20.62
N GLY A 364 15.32 -3.89 20.46
CA GLY A 364 15.12 -3.21 19.19
C GLY A 364 16.47 -2.81 18.59
N ILE A 365 16.65 -3.05 17.28
CA ILE A 365 17.90 -2.81 16.58
C ILE A 365 17.60 -1.97 15.33
N TYR A 366 18.19 -0.77 15.28
CA TYR A 366 18.20 0.01 14.05
C TYR A 366 19.12 -0.65 13.03
N SER A 367 18.65 -0.73 11.80
CA SER A 367 19.44 -1.17 10.64
C SER A 367 19.17 -0.22 9.48
N ASP A 368 20.23 0.15 8.76
CA ASP A 368 20.09 0.91 7.52
C ASP A 368 19.33 0.11 6.47
N PRO A 369 18.56 0.78 5.59
CA PRO A 369 17.88 0.14 4.48
C PRO A 369 18.84 -0.46 3.45
N GLU A 370 18.35 -1.41 2.68
CA GLU A 370 19.09 -2.05 1.59
C GLU A 370 19.08 -1.22 0.30
N LEU A 371 18.12 -0.32 0.16
CA LEU A 371 18.09 0.70 -0.89
C LEU A 371 17.25 1.90 -0.42
N VAL A 372 17.70 3.10 -0.79
CA VAL A 372 16.97 4.37 -0.52
C VAL A 372 16.78 5.14 -1.81
N TRP A 373 15.57 5.63 -2.04
CA TRP A 373 15.30 6.63 -3.07
C TRP A 373 15.29 8.04 -2.47
N ASN A 374 16.18 8.91 -2.96
CA ASN A 374 16.19 10.33 -2.58
C ASN A 374 14.98 11.09 -3.10
N GLU A 375 14.54 10.78 -4.31
CA GLU A 375 13.28 11.24 -4.85
C GLU A 375 12.24 10.14 -4.68
N THR A 376 11.12 10.44 -4.02
CA THR A 376 10.08 9.44 -3.78
C THR A 376 9.60 8.81 -5.08
N THR A 377 9.38 7.52 -5.02
CA THR A 377 8.78 6.69 -6.06
C THR A 377 7.50 6.02 -5.56
N ALA A 378 7.25 6.13 -4.26
CA ALA A 378 6.15 5.50 -3.54
C ALA A 378 6.09 3.99 -3.82
N PRO A 379 7.10 3.21 -3.39
CA PRO A 379 7.11 1.77 -3.55
C PRO A 379 5.96 1.14 -2.76
N THR A 380 5.26 0.19 -3.38
CA THR A 380 4.07 -0.42 -2.80
C THR A 380 4.17 -1.93 -2.74
N ALA A 381 4.09 -2.58 -3.89
CA ALA A 381 4.17 -4.03 -3.93
C ALA A 381 5.63 -4.51 -3.79
N LEU A 382 5.85 -5.52 -2.97
CA LEU A 382 7.11 -6.23 -2.84
C LEU A 382 6.83 -7.72 -2.97
N LEU A 383 7.61 -8.39 -3.80
CA LEU A 383 7.43 -9.81 -4.11
C LEU A 383 8.77 -10.49 -4.37
N PHE A 384 9.00 -11.65 -3.76
CA PHE A 384 10.00 -12.60 -4.23
C PHE A 384 9.38 -13.51 -5.29
N PHE A 385 9.97 -13.53 -6.49
CA PHE A 385 9.44 -14.31 -7.61
C PHE A 385 9.93 -15.75 -7.54
N ASN A 386 9.25 -16.58 -6.78
CA ASN A 386 9.60 -17.98 -6.51
C ASN A 386 9.14 -18.95 -7.64
N SER A 387 9.47 -18.63 -8.88
CA SER A 387 9.11 -19.42 -10.06
C SER A 387 10.13 -19.27 -11.19
N ASP A 388 10.32 -20.31 -11.99
CA ASP A 388 11.17 -20.30 -13.19
C ASP A 388 10.42 -19.94 -14.47
N LYS A 389 9.12 -19.64 -14.40
CA LYS A 389 8.24 -19.47 -15.58
C LYS A 389 8.54 -18.25 -16.45
N LEU A 390 9.16 -17.21 -15.89
CA LEU A 390 9.63 -16.04 -16.65
C LEU A 390 11.09 -16.18 -17.10
N GLY A 391 11.77 -17.22 -16.64
CA GLY A 391 13.19 -17.50 -16.84
C GLY A 391 13.92 -17.64 -15.51
N ARG A 392 14.93 -18.51 -15.48
CA ARG A 392 15.70 -18.80 -14.26
C ARG A 392 16.47 -17.59 -13.70
N GLN A 393 16.75 -16.62 -14.56
CA GLN A 393 17.41 -15.37 -14.18
C GLN A 393 16.57 -14.49 -13.26
N TYR A 394 15.28 -14.81 -13.10
CA TYR A 394 14.34 -14.08 -12.23
C TYR A 394 13.92 -14.88 -11.00
N GLU A 395 14.32 -16.16 -10.95
CA GLU A 395 13.86 -17.09 -9.91
C GLU A 395 14.40 -16.71 -8.53
N ASN A 396 13.51 -16.48 -7.58
CA ASN A 396 13.77 -16.05 -6.21
C ASN A 396 14.39 -14.65 -6.06
N ASP A 397 14.32 -13.82 -7.08
CA ASP A 397 14.72 -12.42 -7.02
C ASP A 397 13.60 -11.53 -6.50
N LEU A 398 13.98 -10.33 -6.09
CA LEU A 398 13.08 -9.34 -5.55
C LEU A 398 12.51 -8.44 -6.64
N PHE A 399 11.19 -8.32 -6.66
CA PHE A 399 10.46 -7.37 -7.50
C PHE A 399 9.74 -6.34 -6.63
N VAL A 400 9.85 -5.06 -7.02
CA VAL A 400 9.20 -3.94 -6.33
C VAL A 400 8.37 -3.14 -7.32
N GLY A 401 7.09 -2.93 -7.01
CA GLY A 401 6.18 -2.08 -7.77
C GLY A 401 6.01 -0.71 -7.14
N ASP A 402 5.74 0.32 -7.94
CA ASP A 402 5.48 1.67 -7.47
C ASP A 402 4.11 2.22 -7.90
N VAL A 403 3.62 3.27 -7.20
CA VAL A 403 2.38 3.96 -7.57
C VAL A 403 2.63 5.25 -8.34
N ASP A 404 3.80 5.84 -8.28
CA ASP A 404 4.06 7.14 -8.92
C ASP A 404 4.30 7.02 -10.42
N PHE A 405 4.99 5.96 -10.84
CA PHE A 405 5.40 5.77 -12.23
C PHE A 405 4.84 4.51 -12.87
N GLY A 406 4.21 3.62 -12.09
CA GLY A 406 3.71 2.32 -12.57
C GLY A 406 4.82 1.43 -13.12
N ARG A 407 5.95 1.39 -12.42
CA ARG A 407 7.14 0.62 -12.75
C ARG A 407 7.23 -0.61 -11.88
N ILE A 408 7.85 -1.63 -12.41
CA ILE A 408 8.32 -2.79 -11.66
C ILE A 408 9.84 -2.78 -11.75
N TYR A 409 10.49 -2.74 -10.60
CA TYR A 409 11.94 -2.86 -10.45
C TYR A 409 12.29 -4.31 -10.15
N HIS A 410 13.42 -4.77 -10.63
CA HIS A 410 14.00 -6.09 -10.39
C HIS A 410 15.36 -5.94 -9.73
N PHE A 411 15.57 -6.69 -8.67
CA PHE A 411 16.81 -6.73 -7.93
C PHE A 411 17.24 -8.17 -7.66
N GLU A 412 18.48 -8.46 -7.95
CA GLU A 412 19.15 -9.67 -7.47
C GLU A 412 19.59 -9.48 -6.01
N LEU A 413 19.65 -10.55 -5.23
CA LEU A 413 20.16 -10.52 -3.88
C LEU A 413 21.63 -10.96 -3.84
N ASN A 414 22.37 -10.43 -2.85
CA ASN A 414 23.72 -10.90 -2.60
C ASN A 414 23.72 -12.40 -2.22
N LYS A 415 24.88 -13.02 -2.26
CA LYS A 415 25.03 -14.47 -2.05
C LYS A 415 24.40 -14.97 -0.75
N ASP A 416 24.50 -14.19 0.32
CA ASP A 416 24.02 -14.56 1.65
C ASP A 416 22.54 -14.13 1.86
N ARG A 417 21.94 -13.49 0.85
CA ARG A 417 20.56 -12.98 0.85
C ARG A 417 20.25 -12.09 2.06
N THR A 418 21.22 -11.27 2.41
CA THR A 418 21.15 -10.28 3.49
C THR A 418 21.14 -8.84 2.98
N GLY A 419 21.12 -8.64 1.66
CA GLY A 419 21.11 -7.36 0.99
C GLY A 419 20.90 -7.55 -0.51
N LEU A 420 20.70 -6.44 -1.22
CA LEU A 420 20.64 -6.40 -2.67
C LEU A 420 22.05 -6.50 -3.27
N ASP A 421 22.18 -7.12 -4.44
CA ASP A 421 23.45 -7.17 -5.19
C ASP A 421 23.58 -5.94 -6.09
N LEU A 422 23.99 -4.83 -5.49
CA LEU A 422 24.04 -3.52 -6.13
C LEU A 422 25.44 -3.18 -6.63
N HIS A 423 25.50 -2.65 -7.85
CA HIS A 423 26.76 -2.31 -8.52
C HIS A 423 26.75 -0.90 -9.11
N GLY A 424 27.93 -0.42 -9.49
CA GLY A 424 28.09 0.87 -10.16
C GLY A 424 27.63 2.03 -9.30
N VAL A 425 26.71 2.84 -9.82
CA VAL A 425 26.19 4.02 -9.13
C VAL A 425 25.28 3.69 -7.94
N LEU A 426 24.74 2.48 -7.88
CA LEU A 426 23.89 2.01 -6.78
C LEU A 426 24.68 1.29 -5.67
N ALA A 427 26.00 1.15 -5.79
CA ALA A 427 26.81 0.43 -4.80
C ALA A 427 26.79 1.06 -3.40
N ASP A 428 26.43 2.33 -3.29
CA ASP A 428 26.23 3.03 -2.03
C ASP A 428 24.81 2.88 -1.47
N LYS A 429 23.94 2.08 -2.14
CA LYS A 429 22.54 1.84 -1.80
C LYS A 429 21.63 3.09 -1.89
N ILE A 430 22.06 4.14 -2.57
CA ILE A 430 21.33 5.40 -2.66
C ILE A 430 21.02 5.73 -4.12
N VAL A 431 19.73 5.89 -4.44
CA VAL A 431 19.24 6.39 -5.72
C VAL A 431 19.16 7.92 -5.63
N ASN A 432 20.22 8.62 -6.03
CA ASN A 432 20.28 10.09 -5.93
C ASN A 432 19.34 10.81 -6.90
N ASN A 433 19.06 10.19 -8.02
CA ASN A 433 18.12 10.69 -9.01
C ASN A 433 17.54 9.54 -9.85
N ARG A 434 16.46 9.83 -10.55
CA ARG A 434 15.69 8.82 -11.30
C ARG A 434 16.46 8.11 -12.41
N ASN A 435 17.59 8.64 -12.86
CA ASN A 435 18.37 7.99 -13.94
C ASN A 435 19.24 6.85 -13.39
N GLU A 436 19.61 6.89 -12.13
CA GLU A 436 20.46 5.86 -11.52
C GLU A 436 19.78 4.50 -11.38
N ILE A 437 18.44 4.48 -11.31
CA ILE A 437 17.63 3.26 -11.12
C ILE A 437 17.11 2.67 -12.44
N LEU A 438 17.41 3.27 -13.61
CA LEU A 438 16.79 2.87 -14.87
C LEU A 438 17.12 1.43 -15.27
N ASP A 439 18.32 0.96 -14.95
CA ASP A 439 18.78 -0.39 -15.31
C ASP A 439 18.10 -1.49 -14.50
N THR A 440 17.45 -1.14 -13.38
CA THR A 440 16.67 -2.08 -12.58
C THR A 440 15.22 -2.18 -13.01
N ILE A 441 14.77 -1.35 -13.95
CA ILE A 441 13.38 -1.37 -14.42
C ILE A 441 13.13 -2.64 -15.24
N PHE A 442 12.31 -3.54 -14.73
CA PHE A 442 11.85 -4.75 -15.41
C PHE A 442 10.66 -4.47 -16.33
N ALA A 443 9.70 -3.65 -15.85
CA ALA A 443 8.49 -3.33 -16.61
C ALA A 443 7.95 -1.96 -16.23
N LYS A 444 7.04 -1.39 -17.05
CA LYS A 444 6.50 -0.04 -16.85
C LYS A 444 5.10 0.13 -17.43
N GLN A 445 4.44 1.26 -17.08
CA GLN A 445 3.12 1.67 -17.57
C GLN A 445 1.96 0.81 -17.02
N PHE A 446 2.09 0.29 -15.79
CA PHE A 446 1.03 -0.43 -15.09
C PHE A 446 0.04 0.50 -14.35
N GLY A 447 0.10 1.81 -14.57
CA GLY A 447 -0.65 2.77 -13.76
C GLY A 447 -0.12 2.82 -12.34
N LYS A 448 -0.98 2.65 -11.33
CA LYS A 448 -0.57 2.57 -9.91
C LYS A 448 -0.59 1.11 -9.46
N ILE A 449 0.58 0.55 -9.20
CA ILE A 449 0.70 -0.84 -8.76
C ILE A 449 0.39 -0.91 -7.25
N THR A 450 -0.54 -1.78 -6.85
CA THR A 450 -0.88 -1.97 -5.43
C THR A 450 -0.53 -3.36 -4.91
N ASP A 451 -0.48 -4.36 -5.77
CA ASP A 451 -0.07 -5.71 -5.36
C ASP A 451 0.58 -6.47 -6.52
N MET A 452 1.46 -7.38 -6.19
CA MET A 452 2.05 -8.35 -7.11
C MET A 452 2.03 -9.74 -6.46
N ARG A 453 1.73 -10.78 -7.25
CA ARG A 453 1.67 -12.17 -6.78
C ARG A 453 2.21 -13.13 -7.83
N VAL A 454 2.83 -14.20 -7.37
CA VAL A 454 3.05 -15.37 -8.22
C VAL A 454 1.76 -16.18 -8.23
N GLY A 455 1.18 -16.35 -9.41
CA GLY A 455 -0.01 -17.19 -9.55
C GLY A 455 0.31 -18.67 -9.39
N PRO A 456 -0.69 -19.52 -9.17
CA PRO A 456 -0.49 -20.99 -9.13
C PRO A 456 0.06 -21.58 -10.43
N ASP A 457 -0.09 -20.85 -11.55
CA ASP A 457 0.51 -21.17 -12.85
C ASP A 457 2.01 -20.78 -12.94
N GLY A 458 2.54 -20.13 -11.91
CA GLY A 458 3.91 -19.67 -11.78
C GLY A 458 4.23 -18.36 -12.50
N TYR A 459 3.24 -17.66 -13.05
CA TYR A 459 3.44 -16.35 -13.68
C TYR A 459 3.29 -15.20 -12.70
N LEU A 460 3.83 -14.04 -13.08
CA LEU A 460 3.73 -12.80 -12.30
C LEU A 460 2.43 -12.06 -12.62
N TYR A 461 1.58 -11.93 -11.61
CA TYR A 461 0.36 -11.13 -11.68
C TYR A 461 0.59 -9.76 -11.05
N VAL A 462 0.04 -8.73 -11.67
CA VAL A 462 0.20 -7.32 -11.27
C VAL A 462 -1.18 -6.67 -11.17
N LEU A 463 -1.45 -6.06 -10.03
CA LEU A 463 -2.70 -5.38 -9.75
C LEU A 463 -2.55 -3.86 -9.93
N SER A 464 -3.34 -3.30 -10.85
CA SER A 464 -3.36 -1.86 -11.13
C SER A 464 -4.57 -1.19 -10.50
N TYR A 465 -4.32 -0.24 -9.61
CA TYR A 465 -5.33 0.51 -8.89
C TYR A 465 -6.15 1.45 -9.79
N VAL A 466 -5.46 2.17 -10.69
CA VAL A 466 -6.11 3.18 -11.56
C VAL A 466 -6.85 2.52 -12.71
N ASP A 467 -6.22 1.49 -13.30
CA ASP A 467 -6.80 0.80 -14.45
C ASP A 467 -7.90 -0.18 -14.04
N GLY A 468 -8.03 -0.49 -12.74
CA GLY A 468 -8.97 -1.50 -12.24
C GLY A 468 -8.75 -2.85 -12.88
N THR A 469 -7.50 -3.22 -13.10
CA THR A 469 -7.09 -4.34 -13.96
C THR A 469 -6.09 -5.24 -13.25
N VAL A 470 -6.26 -6.54 -13.41
CA VAL A 470 -5.23 -7.53 -13.13
C VAL A 470 -4.52 -7.87 -14.45
N TYR A 471 -3.23 -7.66 -14.49
CA TYR A 471 -2.35 -8.05 -15.56
C TYR A 471 -1.59 -9.33 -15.20
N ARG A 472 -1.08 -10.03 -16.22
CA ARG A 472 -0.18 -11.17 -16.05
C ARG A 472 1.00 -11.03 -17.01
N ILE A 473 2.21 -11.28 -16.53
CA ILE A 473 3.42 -11.34 -17.35
C ILE A 473 3.72 -12.79 -17.67
N VAL A 474 3.87 -13.09 -18.94
CA VAL A 474 4.07 -14.43 -19.48
C VAL A 474 5.12 -14.44 -20.58
N PRO A 475 5.74 -15.59 -20.92
CA PRO A 475 6.62 -15.70 -22.09
C PRO A 475 5.89 -15.36 -23.39
N ASN A 476 6.60 -14.70 -24.32
CA ASN A 476 6.14 -14.57 -25.68
C ASN A 476 6.04 -15.97 -26.33
N ALA A 477 4.92 -16.25 -26.99
CA ALA A 477 4.85 -17.45 -27.81
C ALA A 477 5.96 -17.37 -28.90
N LYS A 478 6.79 -18.41 -28.97
CA LYS A 478 7.79 -18.54 -30.06
C LYS A 478 7.11 -18.81 -31.39
#